data_ead3d6e9199805740cf209b8f36a38fc
#
_entry.id   ead3d6e9199805740cf209b8f36a38fc
#
_cell.length_a   1.000
_cell.length_b   1.000
_cell.length_c   1.000
_cell.angle_alpha   90.00
_cell.angle_beta   90.00
_cell.angle_gamma   90.00
#
_symmetry.space_group_name_H-M   'P 1'
#
loop_
_entity.id
_entity.type
_entity.pdbx_description
1 polymer ?
#
loop_
_entity_poly.entity_id
_entity_poly.type
_entity_poly.pdbx_seq_one_letter_code
_entity_poly.pdbx_strand_id
1 'polypeptide(L)'
;TPKLRLTRRASTNFISLWQKSIFGRTLTEIKADGSMVQFFIDSLVPIINECVGYHISSGNWAIVTTPMRRHREHNFASRIAEGIGNTLGIPFYFDCAHCQSKQRVGAVFLPNNIPTEPNVIVFDDFVTTGSTLLAMKNLLHEHQKNTVFITGINNKL
;
A
#
# COMPACT_ATOMS: atom_id res chain seq x y z
N THR A 1 -0.46 -12.63 16.99
CA THR A 1 -1.64 -11.76 16.92
C THR A 1 -1.25 -10.46 16.21
N PRO A 2 -1.98 -10.05 15.16
CA PRO A 2 -1.71 -8.80 14.51
C PRO A 2 -1.94 -7.63 15.47
N LYS A 3 -0.98 -6.72 15.52
CA LYS A 3 -1.13 -5.48 16.30
C LYS A 3 -1.08 -4.30 15.36
N LEU A 4 -2.18 -3.59 15.28
CA LEU A 4 -2.23 -2.33 14.57
C LEU A 4 -1.24 -1.34 15.19
N ARG A 5 -0.40 -0.75 14.38
CA ARG A 5 0.55 0.24 14.85
C ARG A 5 0.70 1.39 13.86
N LEU A 6 0.52 2.59 14.38
CA LEU A 6 0.85 3.81 13.64
C LEU A 6 2.35 4.07 13.80
N THR A 7 3.02 4.17 12.66
CA THR A 7 4.48 4.38 12.62
C THR A 7 4.80 5.58 11.73
N ARG A 8 5.85 6.31 12.09
CA ARG A 8 6.36 7.40 11.26
C ARG A 8 7.77 7.09 10.79
N ARG A 9 8.00 7.16 9.48
CA ARG A 9 9.32 7.04 8.86
C ARG A 9 9.42 7.99 7.68
N ALA A 10 10.59 8.60 7.50
CA ALA A 10 10.84 9.52 6.41
C ALA A 10 9.72 10.57 6.27
N SER A 11 9.24 11.11 7.39
CA SER A 11 8.16 12.10 7.46
C SER A 11 6.80 11.59 6.96
N THR A 12 6.60 10.29 6.86
CA THR A 12 5.33 9.68 6.48
C THR A 12 4.77 8.84 7.62
N ASN A 13 3.50 9.06 7.95
CA ASN A 13 2.78 8.23 8.90
C ASN A 13 2.08 7.10 8.16
N PHE A 14 2.20 5.88 8.66
CA PHE A 14 1.54 4.72 8.09
C PHE A 14 1.09 3.75 9.15
N ILE A 15 0.07 2.98 8.83
CA ILE A 15 -0.49 1.94 9.68
C ILE A 15 0.06 0.61 9.21
N SER A 16 0.62 -0.17 10.12
CA SER A 16 1.12 -1.50 9.82
C SER A 16 0.43 -2.55 10.69
N LEU A 17 0.18 -3.71 10.12
CA LEU A 17 -0.48 -4.81 10.79
C LEU A 17 0.51 -5.67 11.58
N TRP A 18 1.67 -5.95 10.99
CA TRP A 18 2.72 -6.76 11.61
C TRP A 18 4.02 -5.98 11.70
N GLN A 19 4.75 -6.19 12.78
CA GLN A 19 6.03 -5.51 13.01
C GLN A 19 7.24 -6.33 12.58
N LYS A 20 7.03 -7.60 12.25
CA LYS A 20 8.06 -8.53 11.78
C LYS A 20 7.44 -9.50 10.79
N SER A 21 8.28 -10.22 10.09
CA SER A 21 7.82 -11.29 9.23
C SER A 21 6.93 -12.28 10.01
N ILE A 22 5.79 -12.62 9.43
CA ILE A 22 4.83 -13.54 10.04
C ILE A 22 5.26 -14.99 9.82
N PHE A 23 4.95 -15.84 10.82
CA PHE A 23 5.24 -17.28 10.78
C PHE A 23 6.72 -17.63 10.59
N GLY A 24 7.64 -16.71 10.93
CA GLY A 24 9.07 -16.93 10.74
C GLY A 24 9.51 -17.08 9.29
N ARG A 25 8.64 -16.78 8.34
CA ARG A 25 8.93 -16.92 6.90
C ARG A 25 9.68 -15.70 6.39
N THR A 26 10.54 -15.91 5.39
CA THR A 26 11.18 -14.80 4.68
C THR A 26 10.16 -14.05 3.82
N LEU A 27 10.49 -12.81 3.46
CA LEU A 27 9.64 -12.00 2.59
C LEU A 27 9.42 -12.68 1.23
N THR A 28 10.46 -13.32 0.68
CA THR A 28 10.39 -14.06 -0.58
C THR A 28 9.42 -15.23 -0.49
N GLU A 29 9.48 -15.99 0.61
CA GLU A 29 8.57 -17.12 0.83
C GLU A 29 7.10 -16.66 0.94
N ILE A 30 6.86 -15.58 1.66
CA ILE A 30 5.52 -15.01 1.81
C ILE A 30 4.97 -14.57 0.45
N LYS A 31 5.76 -13.86 -0.34
CA LYS A 31 5.34 -13.38 -1.68
C LYS A 31 5.11 -14.53 -2.67
N ALA A 32 5.82 -15.64 -2.50
CA ALA A 32 5.65 -16.80 -3.37
C ALA A 32 4.42 -17.65 -3.02
N ASP A 33 3.84 -17.45 -1.85
CA ASP A 33 2.67 -18.20 -1.37
C ASP A 33 1.38 -17.50 -1.73
N GLY A 34 0.67 -18.03 -2.72
CA GLY A 34 -0.60 -17.43 -3.19
C GLY A 34 -1.69 -17.37 -2.12
N SER A 35 -1.66 -18.26 -1.11
CA SER A 35 -2.63 -18.23 -0.02
C SER A 35 -2.44 -17.02 0.89
N MET A 36 -1.25 -16.43 0.91
CA MET A 36 -0.96 -15.25 1.71
C MET A 36 -1.69 -14.00 1.20
N VAL A 37 -2.03 -13.93 -0.08
CA VAL A 37 -2.81 -12.81 -0.62
C VAL A 37 -4.15 -12.71 0.11
N GLN A 38 -4.90 -13.79 0.18
CA GLN A 38 -6.20 -13.80 0.85
C GLN A 38 -6.05 -13.55 2.36
N PHE A 39 -5.02 -14.10 2.96
CA PHE A 39 -4.74 -13.87 4.38
C PHE A 39 -4.52 -12.38 4.68
N PHE A 40 -3.75 -11.69 3.84
CA PHE A 40 -3.54 -10.24 3.99
C PHE A 40 -4.85 -9.46 3.80
N ILE A 41 -5.65 -9.82 2.78
CA ILE A 41 -6.93 -9.17 2.52
C ILE A 41 -7.86 -9.32 3.74
N ASP A 42 -8.03 -10.54 4.22
CA ASP A 42 -8.91 -10.86 5.34
C ASP A 42 -8.49 -10.17 6.64
N SER A 43 -7.18 -9.96 6.81
CA SER A 43 -6.63 -9.30 7.98
C SER A 43 -6.71 -7.78 7.90
N LEU A 44 -6.57 -7.21 6.72
CA LEU A 44 -6.49 -5.77 6.53
C LEU A 44 -7.86 -5.10 6.36
N VAL A 45 -8.82 -5.75 5.72
CA VAL A 45 -10.13 -5.15 5.46
C VAL A 45 -10.84 -4.69 6.74
N PRO A 46 -10.92 -5.49 7.81
CA PRO A 46 -11.55 -5.03 9.05
C PRO A 46 -10.86 -3.80 9.65
N ILE A 47 -9.54 -3.74 9.55
CA ILE A 47 -8.72 -2.64 10.08
C ILE A 47 -8.97 -1.37 9.28
N ILE A 48 -9.02 -1.48 7.97
CA ILE A 48 -9.33 -0.35 7.09
C ILE A 48 -10.72 0.21 7.43
N ASN A 49 -11.70 -0.65 7.60
CA ASN A 49 -13.05 -0.25 7.99
C ASN A 49 -13.07 0.50 9.32
N GLU A 50 -12.28 0.06 10.30
CA GLU A 50 -12.19 0.76 11.59
C GLU A 50 -11.47 2.11 11.47
N CYS A 51 -10.40 2.19 10.68
CA CYS A 51 -9.57 3.39 10.57
C CYS A 51 -10.21 4.47 9.70
N VAL A 52 -10.85 4.07 8.61
CA VAL A 52 -11.43 5.00 7.63
C VAL A 52 -12.92 5.17 7.85
N GLY A 53 -13.54 4.19 8.50
CA GLY A 53 -14.95 4.25 8.91
C GLY A 53 -15.92 4.02 7.77
N TYR A 54 -17.19 4.32 8.08
CA TYR A 54 -18.31 4.11 7.15
C TYR A 54 -18.35 5.07 5.97
N HIS A 55 -17.33 5.94 5.84
CA HIS A 55 -17.23 6.92 4.76
C HIS A 55 -16.54 6.36 3.51
N ILE A 56 -16.03 5.14 3.57
CA ILE A 56 -15.47 4.47 2.40
C ILE A 56 -16.62 4.15 1.45
N SER A 57 -16.55 4.73 0.25
CA SER A 57 -17.50 4.43 -0.81
C SER A 57 -16.87 4.66 -2.16
N SER A 58 -17.41 3.98 -3.18
CA SER A 58 -17.09 4.28 -4.57
C SER A 58 -17.42 5.75 -4.86
N GLY A 59 -16.50 6.45 -5.52
CA GLY A 59 -16.60 7.88 -5.79
C GLY A 59 -15.82 8.76 -4.83
N ASN A 60 -15.60 8.35 -3.59
CA ASN A 60 -14.82 9.11 -2.60
C ASN A 60 -13.43 8.52 -2.35
N TRP A 61 -13.28 7.24 -2.50
CA TRP A 61 -12.07 6.51 -2.18
C TRP A 61 -11.59 5.65 -3.33
N ALA A 62 -10.28 5.53 -3.43
CA ALA A 62 -9.60 4.58 -4.32
C ALA A 62 -8.45 3.94 -3.56
N ILE A 63 -7.93 2.83 -4.09
CA ILE A 63 -6.73 2.19 -3.55
C ILE A 63 -5.70 2.04 -4.66
N VAL A 64 -4.44 2.28 -4.31
CA VAL A 64 -3.29 2.15 -5.18
C VAL A 64 -2.16 1.42 -4.46
N THR A 65 -1.18 0.97 -5.20
CA THR A 65 0.07 0.45 -4.66
C THR A 65 1.23 1.37 -5.00
N THR A 66 2.34 1.19 -4.29
CA THR A 66 3.60 1.84 -4.63
C THR A 66 4.15 1.26 -5.93
N PRO A 67 4.89 2.08 -6.72
CA PRO A 67 5.49 1.60 -7.96
C PRO A 67 6.53 0.52 -7.71
N MET A 68 6.61 -0.43 -8.61
CA MET A 68 7.60 -1.48 -8.59
C MET A 68 8.79 -1.13 -9.49
N ARG A 69 9.97 -1.66 -9.15
CA ARG A 69 11.17 -1.54 -9.97
C ARG A 69 11.05 -2.30 -11.29
N ARG A 70 10.29 -3.39 -11.28
CA ARG A 70 10.00 -4.18 -12.46
C ARG A 70 8.52 -4.19 -12.67
N HIS A 71 8.11 -3.77 -13.85
CA HIS A 71 6.72 -3.79 -14.24
C HIS A 71 6.24 -5.24 -14.30
N ARG A 72 5.45 -5.63 -13.33
CA ARG A 72 4.75 -6.93 -13.30
C ARG A 72 3.29 -6.68 -13.01
N GLU A 73 2.46 -6.99 -13.97
CA GLU A 73 1.03 -7.11 -13.71
C GLU A 73 0.83 -8.17 -12.64
N HIS A 74 -0.11 -7.96 -11.75
CA HIS A 74 -0.51 -8.93 -10.72
C HIS A 74 0.60 -9.38 -9.78
N ASN A 75 1.45 -8.45 -9.34
CA ASN A 75 2.39 -8.74 -8.27
C ASN A 75 1.64 -8.95 -6.94
N PHE A 76 2.37 -9.36 -5.92
CA PHE A 76 1.80 -9.66 -4.60
C PHE A 76 1.02 -8.46 -4.02
N ALA A 77 1.60 -7.27 -4.03
CA ALA A 77 0.95 -6.07 -3.52
C ALA A 77 -0.29 -5.69 -4.34
N SER A 78 -0.23 -5.78 -5.67
CA SER A 78 -1.35 -5.49 -6.55
C SER A 78 -2.53 -6.42 -6.32
N ARG A 79 -2.27 -7.71 -6.13
CA ARG A 79 -3.32 -8.70 -5.84
C ARG A 79 -4.02 -8.40 -4.53
N ILE A 80 -3.27 -8.02 -3.52
CA ILE A 80 -3.83 -7.66 -2.21
C ILE A 80 -4.66 -6.38 -2.33
N ALA A 81 -4.13 -5.34 -2.97
CA ALA A 81 -4.82 -4.08 -3.15
C ALA A 81 -6.10 -4.23 -3.96
N GLU A 82 -6.06 -5.00 -5.04
CA GLU A 82 -7.24 -5.31 -5.86
C GLU A 82 -8.30 -6.03 -5.04
N GLY A 83 -7.90 -7.04 -4.26
CA GLY A 83 -8.81 -7.78 -3.39
C GLY A 83 -9.44 -6.92 -2.29
N ILE A 84 -8.66 -6.02 -1.72
CA ILE A 84 -9.17 -5.03 -0.75
C ILE A 84 -10.20 -4.11 -1.44
N GLY A 85 -9.86 -3.60 -2.62
CA GLY A 85 -10.75 -2.75 -3.39
C GLY A 85 -12.08 -3.45 -3.72
N ASN A 86 -12.02 -4.69 -4.17
CA ASN A 86 -13.21 -5.49 -4.47
C ASN A 86 -14.07 -5.72 -3.22
N THR A 87 -13.45 -6.00 -2.09
CA THR A 87 -14.17 -6.25 -0.84
C THR A 87 -14.82 -4.98 -0.29
N LEU A 88 -14.14 -3.84 -0.39
CA LEU A 88 -14.64 -2.56 0.11
C LEU A 88 -15.54 -1.83 -0.89
N GLY A 89 -15.58 -2.28 -2.15
CA GLY A 89 -16.35 -1.61 -3.20
C GLY A 89 -15.73 -0.32 -3.69
N ILE A 90 -14.41 -0.21 -3.66
CA ILE A 90 -13.67 0.96 -4.17
C ILE A 90 -12.76 0.54 -5.32
N PRO A 91 -12.48 1.45 -6.28
CA PRO A 91 -11.64 1.11 -7.41
C PRO A 91 -10.18 0.96 -7.04
N PHE A 92 -9.52 -0.01 -7.64
CA PHE A 92 -8.07 -0.17 -7.62
C PHE A 92 -7.49 0.40 -8.91
N TYR A 93 -6.56 1.35 -8.78
CA TYR A 93 -5.88 1.93 -9.93
C TYR A 93 -4.50 1.29 -10.05
N PHE A 94 -4.35 0.48 -11.07
CA PHE A 94 -3.08 -0.14 -11.41
C PHE A 94 -2.13 0.91 -12.00
N ASP A 95 -0.85 0.80 -11.72
CA ASP A 95 0.19 1.73 -12.25
C ASP A 95 -0.13 3.21 -11.99
N CYS A 96 -0.52 3.54 -10.79
CA CYS A 96 -0.75 4.94 -10.37
C CYS A 96 0.46 5.82 -10.65
N ALA A 97 1.67 5.29 -10.48
CA ALA A 97 2.92 6.00 -10.69
C ALA A 97 3.97 5.09 -11.30
N HIS A 98 4.95 5.69 -11.96
CA HIS A 98 6.14 5.01 -12.47
C HIS A 98 7.38 5.48 -11.74
N CYS A 99 8.30 4.57 -11.49
CA CYS A 99 9.62 4.92 -10.99
C CYS A 99 10.51 5.31 -12.18
N GLN A 100 10.95 6.57 -12.21
CA GLN A 100 11.78 7.10 -13.28
C GLN A 100 13.24 6.62 -13.18
N SER A 101 13.70 6.28 -12.00
CA SER A 101 15.11 5.99 -11.72
C SER A 101 15.28 4.56 -11.21
N LYS A 102 16.31 3.88 -11.73
CA LYS A 102 16.78 2.60 -11.19
C LYS A 102 17.58 2.77 -9.88
N GLN A 103 17.81 4.01 -9.44
CA GLN A 103 18.58 4.29 -8.24
C GLN A 103 17.73 4.07 -6.99
N ARG A 104 18.35 3.51 -5.96
CA ARG A 104 17.70 3.19 -4.69
C ARG A 104 17.46 4.41 -3.80
N VAL A 105 18.19 5.48 -4.03
CA VAL A 105 18.14 6.71 -3.22
C VAL A 105 17.57 7.83 -4.06
N GLY A 106 16.58 8.54 -3.52
CA GLY A 106 15.96 9.66 -4.20
C GLY A 106 15.07 9.25 -5.36
N ALA A 107 14.33 8.14 -5.23
CA ALA A 107 13.38 7.71 -6.26
C ALA A 107 12.41 8.83 -6.59
N VAL A 108 12.37 9.23 -7.87
CA VAL A 108 11.39 10.18 -8.38
C VAL A 108 10.29 9.39 -9.04
N PHE A 109 9.06 9.57 -8.56
CA PHE A 109 7.88 8.95 -9.14
C PHE A 109 7.22 9.91 -10.11
N LEU A 110 6.86 9.41 -11.28
CA LEU A 110 6.09 10.13 -12.27
C LEU A 110 4.64 9.68 -12.22
N PRO A 111 3.69 10.64 -12.34
CA PRO A 111 2.27 10.27 -12.38
C PRO A 111 1.97 9.48 -13.65
N ASN A 112 1.08 8.49 -13.53
CA ASN A 112 0.60 7.74 -14.67
C ASN A 112 -0.93 7.61 -14.61
N ASN A 113 -1.43 6.74 -13.76
CA ASN A 113 -2.87 6.50 -13.63
C ASN A 113 -3.35 7.02 -12.26
N ILE A 114 -3.41 8.33 -12.12
CA ILE A 114 -3.82 8.98 -10.87
C ILE A 114 -5.33 8.81 -10.67
N PRO A 115 -5.77 8.36 -9.48
CA PRO A 115 -7.20 8.25 -9.20
C PRO A 115 -7.95 9.57 -9.34
N THR A 116 -9.19 9.49 -9.80
CA THR A 116 -10.08 10.66 -9.84
C THR A 116 -10.69 10.96 -8.47
N GLU A 117 -10.79 9.97 -7.61
CA GLU A 117 -11.32 10.09 -6.27
C GLU A 117 -10.43 10.96 -5.38
N PRO A 118 -11.01 11.75 -4.46
CA PRO A 118 -10.22 12.67 -3.62
C PRO A 118 -9.40 11.98 -2.54
N ASN A 119 -9.78 10.78 -2.11
CA ASN A 119 -9.12 10.07 -1.04
C ASN A 119 -8.51 8.77 -1.56
N VAL A 120 -7.27 8.52 -1.21
CA VAL A 120 -6.51 7.38 -1.74
C VAL A 120 -5.87 6.60 -0.61
N ILE A 121 -6.14 5.29 -0.57
CA ILE A 121 -5.39 4.36 0.26
C ILE A 121 -4.18 3.91 -0.53
N VAL A 122 -3.00 4.10 0.03
CA VAL A 122 -1.75 3.61 -0.55
C VAL A 122 -1.33 2.37 0.22
N PHE A 123 -1.33 1.25 -0.46
CA PHE A 123 -0.92 -0.03 0.12
C PHE A 123 0.47 -0.40 -0.34
N ASP A 124 1.31 -0.83 0.62
CA ASP A 124 2.59 -1.44 0.35
C ASP A 124 2.71 -2.71 1.21
N ASP A 125 3.20 -3.80 0.62
CA ASP A 125 3.29 -5.07 1.32
C ASP A 125 4.32 -5.02 2.46
N PHE A 126 5.48 -4.44 2.21
CA PHE A 126 6.56 -4.35 3.19
C PHE A 126 7.18 -2.96 3.20
N VAL A 127 7.45 -2.44 4.38
CA VAL A 127 8.14 -1.16 4.56
C VAL A 127 9.41 -1.36 5.37
N THR A 128 10.51 -0.80 4.90
CA THR A 128 11.78 -0.75 5.61
C THR A 128 12.13 0.68 6.01
N THR A 129 12.50 1.54 5.06
CA THR A 129 12.92 2.92 5.32
C THR A 129 11.77 3.93 5.26
N GLY A 130 10.71 3.62 4.53
CA GLY A 130 9.59 4.55 4.29
C GLY A 130 9.82 5.54 3.15
N SER A 131 10.95 5.49 2.45
CA SER A 131 11.24 6.41 1.35
C SER A 131 10.26 6.28 0.19
N THR A 132 9.83 5.06 -0.12
CA THR A 132 8.83 4.79 -1.16
C THR A 132 7.47 5.42 -0.80
N LEU A 133 7.06 5.30 0.46
CA LEU A 133 5.81 5.91 0.93
C LEU A 133 5.87 7.43 0.88
N LEU A 134 7.01 8.01 1.25
CA LEU A 134 7.20 9.46 1.18
C LEU A 134 7.11 9.97 -0.26
N ALA A 135 7.71 9.28 -1.22
CA ALA A 135 7.65 9.64 -2.63
C ALA A 135 6.20 9.58 -3.16
N MET A 136 5.44 8.55 -2.78
CA MET A 136 4.01 8.46 -3.13
C MET A 136 3.19 9.57 -2.48
N LYS A 137 3.47 9.87 -1.21
CA LYS A 137 2.79 10.96 -0.51
C LYS A 137 2.98 12.29 -1.24
N ASN A 138 4.23 12.62 -1.61
CA ASN A 138 4.53 13.86 -2.31
C ASN A 138 3.81 13.91 -3.66
N LEU A 139 3.84 12.83 -4.43
CA LEU A 139 3.17 12.76 -5.74
C LEU A 139 1.66 12.97 -5.60
N LEU A 140 1.01 12.26 -4.70
CA LEU A 140 -0.44 12.33 -4.52
C LEU A 140 -0.87 13.67 -3.94
N HIS A 141 -0.09 14.26 -3.04
CA HIS A 141 -0.36 15.60 -2.51
C HIS A 141 -0.23 16.68 -3.59
N GLU A 142 0.70 16.54 -4.53
CA GLU A 142 0.79 17.43 -5.70
C GLU A 142 -0.47 17.37 -6.56
N HIS A 143 -1.14 16.22 -6.58
CA HIS A 143 -2.42 16.03 -7.28
C HIS A 143 -3.63 16.27 -6.36
N GLN A 144 -3.41 16.88 -5.19
CA GLN A 144 -4.45 17.29 -4.24
C GLN A 144 -5.26 16.12 -3.70
N LYS A 145 -4.62 14.97 -3.50
CA LYS A 145 -5.25 13.80 -2.91
C LYS A 145 -4.97 13.72 -1.41
N ASN A 146 -5.97 13.33 -0.65
CA ASN A 146 -5.81 12.91 0.73
C ASN A 146 -5.34 11.46 0.74
N THR A 147 -4.40 11.12 1.60
CA THR A 147 -3.78 9.80 1.59
C THR A 147 -3.84 9.12 2.95
N VAL A 148 -4.07 7.81 2.92
CA VAL A 148 -3.91 6.91 4.06
C VAL A 148 -2.95 5.82 3.64
N PHE A 149 -1.86 5.65 4.40
CA PHE A 149 -0.84 4.65 4.09
C PHE A 149 -1.02 3.44 4.97
N ILE A 150 -1.14 2.28 4.35
CA ILE A 150 -1.34 0.99 5.01
C ILE A 150 -0.31 0.01 4.49
N THR A 151 0.35 -0.68 5.41
CA THR A 151 1.33 -1.70 5.06
C THR A 151 0.99 -3.01 5.76
N GLY A 152 1.33 -4.12 5.14
CA GLY A 152 1.21 -5.41 5.79
C GLY A 152 2.26 -5.57 6.88
N ILE A 153 3.52 -5.48 6.51
CA ILE A 153 4.64 -5.72 7.42
C ILE A 153 5.56 -4.51 7.49
N ASN A 154 5.79 -4.04 8.69
CA ASN A 154 6.81 -3.05 9.00
C ASN A 154 8.07 -3.80 9.40
N ASN A 155 8.98 -3.96 8.46
CA ASN A 155 10.20 -4.71 8.68
C ASN A 155 11.28 -3.76 9.21
N LYS A 156 11.45 -3.74 10.51
CA LYS A 156 12.54 -2.99 11.13
C LYS A 156 13.86 -3.69 10.85
N LEU A 157 14.75 -2.98 10.23
CA LEU A 157 16.14 -3.39 10.14
C LEU A 157 16.85 -3.16 11.47
#